data_6905ab1ec8e210a23fdbeebe717582f3
#
_entry.id   6905ab1ec8e210a23fdbeebe717582f3
#
_cell.length_a   1.000
_cell.length_b   1.000
_cell.length_c   1.000
_cell.angle_alpha   90.00
_cell.angle_beta   90.00
_cell.angle_gamma   90.00
#
_symmetry.space_group_name_H-M   'P 1'
#
loop_
_entity.id
_entity.type
_entity.pdbx_description
1 polymer ?
#
loop_
_entity_poly.entity_id
_entity_poly.type
_entity_poly.pdbx_seq_one_letter_code
_entity_poly.pdbx_strand_id
1 'polypeptide(L)'
;MYNVLDRGVNMIEYTKNQVHEVACAFNEHKIIALPTDTVYGVGVKYGNLDDLERLKRAKHRPETKPIPMMVSNIEQMKQVALVDERIEKIAAKFLPGALTLVVNVKENVDPAYTNGLSTIAIRIPDEKFILDVIDELNCPILVTSANQSGEKTALTSDDVYEQLPKIDGIVLGTCKALQASTIVDCTKDKLVILRPGPISLEELNSVL
;
A
#
# COMPACT_ATOMS: atom_id res chain seq x y z
N MET A 1 -28.67 16.15 1.77
CA MET A 1 -28.76 15.99 0.30
C MET A 1 -27.46 16.54 -0.25
N TYR A 2 -26.42 15.68 -0.39
CA TYR A 2 -25.14 16.10 -0.95
C TYR A 2 -25.31 16.14 -2.47
N ASN A 3 -25.02 17.30 -3.07
CA ASN A 3 -24.95 17.46 -4.52
C ASN A 3 -23.86 16.52 -5.05
N VAL A 4 -24.29 15.45 -5.73
CA VAL A 4 -23.40 14.69 -6.62
C VAL A 4 -23.12 15.62 -7.78
N LEU A 5 -21.97 16.33 -7.71
CA LEU A 5 -21.41 16.99 -8.88
C LEU A 5 -21.20 15.88 -9.92
N ASP A 6 -21.85 16.02 -11.06
CA ASP A 6 -21.58 15.19 -12.25
C ASP A 6 -20.14 15.46 -12.67
N ARG A 7 -19.21 14.68 -12.09
CA ARG A 7 -17.75 14.87 -12.26
C ARG A 7 -17.25 14.34 -13.60
N GLY A 8 -18.14 13.77 -14.44
CA GLY A 8 -17.77 13.17 -15.72
C GLY A 8 -16.78 12.00 -15.61
N VAL A 9 -16.61 11.44 -14.40
CA VAL A 9 -15.66 10.37 -14.07
C VAL A 9 -16.44 9.11 -13.76
N ASN A 10 -16.16 8.03 -14.47
CA ASN A 10 -16.84 6.73 -14.34
C ASN A 10 -16.21 5.86 -13.25
N MET A 11 -15.93 6.43 -12.08
CA MET A 11 -15.32 5.76 -10.94
C MET A 11 -16.39 5.23 -9.99
N ILE A 12 -16.32 3.95 -9.62
CA ILE A 12 -17.25 3.35 -8.66
C ILE A 12 -16.90 3.82 -7.25
N GLU A 13 -17.89 4.35 -6.54
CA GLU A 13 -17.74 4.78 -5.15
C GLU A 13 -18.10 3.65 -4.19
N TYR A 14 -17.25 3.40 -3.21
CA TYR A 14 -17.45 2.46 -2.11
C TYR A 14 -17.37 3.19 -0.77
N THR A 15 -17.95 2.60 0.26
CA THR A 15 -17.77 3.00 1.66
C THR A 15 -16.94 1.95 2.41
N LYS A 16 -16.40 2.30 3.58
CA LYS A 16 -15.64 1.35 4.42
C LYS A 16 -16.48 0.16 4.94
N ASN A 17 -17.81 0.20 4.82
CA ASN A 17 -18.66 -0.93 5.21
C ASN A 17 -18.79 -1.98 4.09
N GLN A 18 -18.29 -1.71 2.90
CA GLN A 18 -18.40 -2.54 1.71
C GLN A 18 -17.10 -3.34 1.46
N VAL A 19 -16.63 -4.06 2.49
CA VAL A 19 -15.41 -4.89 2.41
C VAL A 19 -15.51 -5.91 1.29
N HIS A 20 -16.63 -6.64 1.24
CA HIS A 20 -16.88 -7.67 0.23
C HIS A 20 -16.86 -7.12 -1.19
N GLU A 21 -17.56 -6.03 -1.45
CA GLU A 21 -17.65 -5.42 -2.78
C GLU A 21 -16.27 -4.89 -3.24
N VAL A 22 -15.47 -4.35 -2.31
CA VAL A 22 -14.11 -3.90 -2.64
C VAL A 22 -13.18 -5.10 -2.90
N ALA A 23 -13.28 -6.19 -2.13
CA ALA A 23 -12.56 -7.42 -2.40
C ALA A 23 -12.96 -8.02 -3.76
N CYS A 24 -14.25 -8.05 -4.09
CA CYS A 24 -14.73 -8.45 -5.42
C CYS A 24 -14.14 -7.58 -6.53
N ALA A 25 -14.10 -6.24 -6.35
CA ALA A 25 -13.53 -5.33 -7.32
C ALA A 25 -12.04 -5.60 -7.57
N PHE A 26 -11.25 -5.90 -6.53
CA PHE A 26 -9.85 -6.34 -6.68
C PHE A 26 -9.75 -7.69 -7.42
N ASN A 27 -10.65 -8.64 -7.17
CA ASN A 27 -10.71 -9.91 -7.90
C ASN A 27 -11.12 -9.73 -9.37
N GLU A 28 -11.85 -8.67 -9.70
CA GLU A 28 -12.19 -8.25 -11.06
C GLU A 28 -11.11 -7.39 -11.72
N HIS A 29 -9.89 -7.39 -11.16
CA HIS A 29 -8.75 -6.68 -11.72
C HIS A 29 -8.88 -5.14 -11.72
N LYS A 30 -9.68 -4.56 -10.82
CA LYS A 30 -9.88 -3.11 -10.73
C LYS A 30 -8.76 -2.42 -9.97
N ILE A 31 -8.45 -1.18 -10.38
CA ILE A 31 -7.57 -0.27 -9.67
C ILE A 31 -8.41 0.54 -8.68
N ILE A 32 -8.18 0.36 -7.38
CA ILE A 32 -9.00 0.96 -6.32
C ILE A 32 -8.16 1.91 -5.47
N ALA A 33 -8.66 3.12 -5.26
CA ALA A 33 -8.14 4.03 -4.25
C ALA A 33 -8.84 3.81 -2.91
N LEU A 34 -8.07 3.87 -1.81
CA LEU A 34 -8.58 3.61 -0.47
C LEU A 34 -7.84 4.45 0.60
N PRO A 35 -8.56 4.96 1.61
CA PRO A 35 -7.97 5.72 2.69
C PRO A 35 -7.20 4.78 3.62
N THR A 36 -5.95 5.15 3.94
CA THR A 36 -5.13 4.41 4.90
C THR A 36 -4.98 5.20 6.22
N ASP A 37 -4.31 4.61 7.19
CA ASP A 37 -3.91 5.27 8.43
C ASP A 37 -2.89 6.41 8.24
N THR A 38 -2.30 6.53 7.04
CA THR A 38 -1.35 7.59 6.69
C THR A 38 -1.91 8.53 5.62
N VAL A 39 -1.88 8.12 4.36
CA VAL A 39 -2.31 8.89 3.19
C VAL A 39 -3.16 8.01 2.30
N TYR A 40 -3.94 8.57 1.39
CA TYR A 40 -4.67 7.75 0.43
C TYR A 40 -3.72 6.85 -0.35
N GLY A 41 -4.07 5.57 -0.43
CA GLY A 41 -3.44 4.58 -1.28
C GLY A 41 -4.22 4.35 -2.56
N VAL A 42 -3.55 3.90 -3.60
CA VAL A 42 -4.16 3.34 -4.79
C VAL A 42 -3.45 2.03 -5.13
N GLY A 43 -4.22 1.01 -5.42
CA GLY A 43 -3.63 -0.31 -5.57
C GLY A 43 -4.43 -1.27 -6.43
N VAL A 44 -3.82 -2.45 -6.57
CA VAL A 44 -4.35 -3.63 -7.27
C VAL A 44 -4.08 -4.88 -6.44
N LYS A 45 -4.80 -5.96 -6.70
CA LYS A 45 -4.49 -7.27 -6.12
C LYS A 45 -3.12 -7.76 -6.60
N TYR A 46 -2.34 -8.38 -5.72
CA TYR A 46 -1.13 -9.10 -6.10
C TYR A 46 -1.47 -10.37 -6.88
N GLY A 47 -0.62 -10.75 -7.85
CA GLY A 47 -0.76 -11.98 -8.62
C GLY A 47 -1.11 -11.78 -10.10
N ASN A 48 -1.31 -10.54 -10.56
CA ASN A 48 -1.52 -10.21 -11.96
C ASN A 48 -0.59 -9.06 -12.39
N LEU A 49 0.31 -9.31 -13.33
CA LEU A 49 1.28 -8.32 -13.81
C LEU A 49 0.63 -7.25 -14.70
N ASP A 50 -0.43 -7.57 -15.42
CA ASP A 50 -1.15 -6.59 -16.24
C ASP A 50 -1.80 -5.52 -15.35
N ASP A 51 -2.33 -5.91 -14.18
CA ASP A 51 -2.89 -4.97 -13.21
C ASP A 51 -1.80 -4.05 -12.63
N LEU A 52 -0.62 -4.60 -12.32
CA LEU A 52 0.53 -3.82 -11.88
C LEU A 52 0.92 -2.77 -12.93
N GLU A 53 1.01 -3.16 -14.21
CA GLU A 53 1.35 -2.24 -15.29
C GLU A 53 0.24 -1.19 -15.55
N ARG A 54 -1.03 -1.57 -15.42
CA ARG A 54 -2.15 -0.62 -15.46
C ARG A 54 -2.06 0.41 -14.34
N LEU A 55 -1.74 -0.01 -13.10
CA LEU A 55 -1.54 0.88 -11.96
C LEU A 55 -0.37 1.84 -12.17
N LYS A 56 0.78 1.35 -12.67
CA LYS A 56 1.94 2.20 -13.00
C LYS A 56 1.56 3.25 -14.04
N ARG A 57 0.87 2.86 -15.12
CA ARG A 57 0.40 3.79 -16.18
C ARG A 57 -0.59 4.83 -15.64
N ALA A 58 -1.58 4.43 -14.83
CA ALA A 58 -2.57 5.34 -14.25
C ALA A 58 -1.92 6.46 -13.42
N LYS A 59 -0.77 6.16 -12.79
CA LYS A 59 -0.01 7.11 -11.96
C LYS A 59 1.10 7.85 -12.70
N HIS A 60 1.37 7.55 -13.96
CA HIS A 60 2.60 7.96 -14.66
C HIS A 60 3.85 7.63 -13.82
N ARG A 61 3.85 6.45 -13.17
CA ARG A 61 4.93 6.02 -12.28
C ARG A 61 6.12 5.53 -13.08
N PRO A 62 7.36 6.01 -12.79
CA PRO A 62 8.55 5.47 -13.42
C PRO A 62 8.68 3.96 -13.15
N GLU A 63 9.02 3.19 -14.18
CA GLU A 63 9.20 1.72 -14.08
C GLU A 63 10.27 1.32 -13.05
N THR A 64 11.25 2.18 -12.81
CA THR A 64 12.34 1.96 -11.85
C THR A 64 11.91 1.97 -10.39
N LYS A 65 10.67 2.42 -10.08
CA LYS A 65 10.17 2.51 -8.69
C LYS A 65 9.20 1.35 -8.41
N PRO A 66 9.60 0.29 -7.68
CA PRO A 66 8.69 -0.80 -7.32
C PRO A 66 7.52 -0.29 -6.47
N ILE A 67 6.40 -1.00 -6.50
CA ILE A 67 5.22 -0.68 -5.73
C ILE A 67 5.27 -1.50 -4.43
N PRO A 68 5.11 -0.87 -3.25
CA PRO A 68 5.04 -1.58 -1.99
C PRO A 68 3.86 -2.55 -1.93
N MET A 69 4.02 -3.62 -1.15
CA MET A 69 2.98 -4.58 -0.86
C MET A 69 2.35 -4.29 0.50
N MET A 70 1.03 -4.36 0.60
CA MET A 70 0.30 -4.39 1.87
C MET A 70 -0.18 -5.80 2.15
N VAL A 71 0.02 -6.23 3.39
CA VAL A 71 -0.39 -7.53 3.94
C VAL A 71 -1.21 -7.30 5.20
N SER A 72 -2.05 -8.25 5.58
CA SER A 72 -2.88 -8.13 6.79
C SER A 72 -2.16 -8.54 8.08
N ASN A 73 -1.12 -9.39 7.98
CA ASN A 73 -0.42 -9.91 9.15
C ASN A 73 1.00 -10.39 8.80
N ILE A 74 1.76 -10.76 9.84
CA ILE A 74 3.16 -11.21 9.68
C ILE A 74 3.26 -12.55 8.95
N GLU A 75 2.29 -13.43 9.08
CA GLU A 75 2.31 -14.73 8.40
C GLU A 75 2.15 -14.55 6.89
N GLN A 76 1.30 -13.62 6.46
CA GLN A 76 1.19 -13.26 5.05
C GLN A 76 2.48 -12.59 4.54
N MET A 77 3.15 -11.76 5.35
CA MET A 77 4.48 -11.21 5.01
C MET A 77 5.50 -12.33 4.81
N LYS A 78 5.53 -13.33 5.69
CA LYS A 78 6.43 -14.49 5.59
C LYS A 78 6.22 -15.36 4.35
N GLN A 79 5.08 -15.25 3.68
CA GLN A 79 4.86 -15.97 2.42
C GLN A 79 5.67 -15.40 1.25
N VAL A 80 5.97 -14.11 1.27
CA VAL A 80 6.62 -13.37 0.17
C VAL A 80 8.01 -12.85 0.51
N ALA A 81 8.39 -12.80 1.79
CA ALA A 81 9.64 -12.21 2.25
C ALA A 81 10.39 -13.10 3.25
N LEU A 82 11.71 -12.91 3.33
CA LEU A 82 12.56 -13.49 4.36
C LEU A 82 12.45 -12.61 5.62
N VAL A 83 11.90 -13.17 6.68
CA VAL A 83 11.64 -12.49 7.95
C VAL A 83 12.46 -13.18 9.03
N ASP A 84 13.46 -12.48 9.56
CA ASP A 84 14.32 -12.94 10.67
C ASP A 84 13.75 -12.45 12.03
N GLU A 85 14.39 -12.89 13.14
CA GLU A 85 13.98 -12.50 14.49
C GLU A 85 13.99 -10.98 14.71
N ARG A 86 14.92 -10.26 14.08
CA ARG A 86 15.04 -8.81 14.18
C ARG A 86 13.83 -8.13 13.52
N ILE A 87 13.46 -8.58 12.33
CA ILE A 87 12.28 -8.08 11.61
C ILE A 87 11.01 -8.41 12.40
N GLU A 88 10.91 -9.59 13.00
CA GLU A 88 9.77 -9.97 13.84
C GLU A 88 9.62 -9.05 15.06
N LYS A 89 10.72 -8.70 15.77
CA LYS A 89 10.69 -7.76 16.89
C LYS A 89 10.19 -6.38 16.46
N ILE A 90 10.70 -5.86 15.35
CA ILE A 90 10.27 -4.57 14.79
C ILE A 90 8.78 -4.64 14.41
N ALA A 91 8.37 -5.69 13.69
CA ALA A 91 6.99 -5.86 13.27
C ALA A 91 6.04 -5.97 14.47
N ALA A 92 6.38 -6.75 15.48
CA ALA A 92 5.56 -6.91 16.70
C ALA A 92 5.33 -5.59 17.46
N LYS A 93 6.28 -4.65 17.39
CA LYS A 93 6.19 -3.37 18.09
C LYS A 93 5.48 -2.29 17.28
N PHE A 94 5.71 -2.23 15.96
CA PHE A 94 5.35 -1.08 15.13
C PHE A 94 4.31 -1.40 14.05
N LEU A 95 3.89 -2.65 13.90
CA LEU A 95 2.88 -3.07 12.94
C LEU A 95 1.69 -3.77 13.65
N PRO A 96 0.46 -3.51 13.25
CA PRO A 96 0.03 -2.59 12.18
C PRO A 96 0.39 -1.13 12.48
N GLY A 97 0.80 -0.35 11.45
CA GLY A 97 1.17 1.04 11.67
C GLY A 97 1.88 1.74 10.52
N ALA A 98 2.39 2.95 10.83
CA ALA A 98 3.02 3.85 9.86
C ALA A 98 4.49 3.48 9.57
N LEU A 99 4.79 2.19 9.42
CA LEU A 99 6.11 1.64 9.08
C LEU A 99 6.03 0.78 7.82
N THR A 100 7.01 0.93 6.94
CA THR A 100 7.22 0.08 5.77
C THR A 100 8.61 -0.52 5.86
N LEU A 101 8.70 -1.84 5.86
CA LEU A 101 9.94 -2.59 5.92
C LEU A 101 10.40 -2.95 4.51
N VAL A 102 11.63 -2.62 4.15
CA VAL A 102 12.30 -3.18 2.98
C VAL A 102 13.07 -4.41 3.42
N VAL A 103 12.69 -5.55 2.89
CA VAL A 103 13.17 -6.87 3.28
C VAL A 103 13.57 -7.69 2.06
N ASN A 104 14.38 -8.73 2.24
CA ASN A 104 14.72 -9.65 1.15
C ASN A 104 13.48 -10.42 0.71
N VAL A 105 13.23 -10.47 -0.59
CA VAL A 105 12.12 -11.20 -1.18
C VAL A 105 12.44 -12.70 -1.28
N LYS A 106 11.42 -13.55 -1.19
CA LYS A 106 11.55 -14.99 -1.43
C LYS A 106 11.60 -15.30 -2.92
N GLU A 107 12.20 -16.42 -3.27
CA GLU A 107 12.38 -16.89 -4.67
C GLU A 107 11.05 -17.18 -5.39
N ASN A 108 9.97 -17.43 -4.66
CA ASN A 108 8.64 -17.67 -5.23
C ASN A 108 7.92 -16.40 -5.71
N VAL A 109 8.48 -15.20 -5.46
CA VAL A 109 7.94 -13.93 -5.95
C VAL A 109 8.54 -13.61 -7.32
N ASP A 110 7.67 -13.42 -8.32
CA ASP A 110 8.13 -13.05 -9.66
C ASP A 110 8.90 -11.70 -9.61
N PRO A 111 10.13 -11.66 -10.16
CA PRO A 111 10.98 -10.46 -10.18
C PRO A 111 10.31 -9.21 -10.80
N ALA A 112 9.30 -9.39 -11.64
CA ALA A 112 8.55 -8.27 -12.22
C ALA A 112 7.85 -7.41 -11.15
N TYR A 113 7.45 -7.98 -10.00
CA TYR A 113 6.86 -7.21 -8.89
C TYR A 113 7.86 -6.33 -8.15
N THR A 114 9.13 -6.69 -8.21
CA THR A 114 10.21 -5.95 -7.54
C THR A 114 11.06 -5.14 -8.52
N ASN A 115 10.69 -5.08 -9.81
CA ASN A 115 11.52 -4.53 -10.88
C ASN A 115 12.92 -5.17 -10.94
N GLY A 116 13.02 -6.47 -10.69
CA GLY A 116 14.28 -7.24 -10.66
C GLY A 116 15.12 -7.06 -9.40
N LEU A 117 14.65 -6.31 -8.39
CA LEU A 117 15.35 -6.19 -7.10
C LEU A 117 15.17 -7.46 -6.26
N SER A 118 16.20 -7.80 -5.47
CA SER A 118 16.13 -8.87 -4.47
C SER A 118 15.37 -8.47 -3.19
N THR A 119 14.76 -7.29 -3.18
CA THR A 119 14.09 -6.71 -2.02
C THR A 119 12.67 -6.26 -2.36
N ILE A 120 11.80 -6.26 -1.35
CA ILE A 120 10.42 -5.77 -1.45
C ILE A 120 10.10 -4.88 -0.25
N ALA A 121 9.32 -3.82 -0.48
CA ALA A 121 8.79 -2.98 0.58
C ALA A 121 7.42 -3.52 1.02
N ILE A 122 7.27 -3.85 2.30
CA ILE A 122 6.04 -4.44 2.85
C ILE A 122 5.55 -3.63 4.05
N ARG A 123 4.22 -3.48 4.18
CA ARG A 123 3.55 -2.82 5.28
C ARG A 123 2.31 -3.59 5.73
N ILE A 124 2.04 -3.57 7.05
CA ILE A 124 0.74 -3.91 7.63
C ILE A 124 0.12 -2.57 8.06
N PRO A 125 -0.90 -2.04 7.37
CA PRO A 125 -1.48 -0.74 7.69
C PRO A 125 -2.35 -0.82 8.96
N ASP A 126 -2.39 0.26 9.77
CA ASP A 126 -3.30 0.38 10.91
C ASP A 126 -4.67 0.96 10.45
N GLU A 127 -5.29 0.28 9.50
CA GLU A 127 -6.62 0.60 9.01
C GLU A 127 -7.43 -0.70 8.86
N LYS A 128 -8.33 -0.92 9.81
CA LYS A 128 -9.11 -2.16 9.90
C LYS A 128 -9.81 -2.54 8.58
N PHE A 129 -10.38 -1.56 7.88
CA PHE A 129 -11.04 -1.80 6.60
C PHE A 129 -10.09 -2.45 5.58
N ILE A 130 -8.83 -1.98 5.50
CA ILE A 130 -7.85 -2.53 4.56
C ILE A 130 -7.44 -3.94 4.97
N LEU A 131 -7.23 -4.16 6.27
CA LEU A 131 -6.91 -5.50 6.79
C LEU A 131 -8.02 -6.49 6.47
N ASP A 132 -9.28 -6.12 6.70
CA ASP A 132 -10.46 -6.94 6.39
C ASP A 132 -10.54 -7.27 4.87
N VAL A 133 -10.26 -6.30 3.99
CA VAL A 133 -10.23 -6.52 2.53
C VAL A 133 -9.12 -7.50 2.15
N ILE A 134 -7.90 -7.35 2.70
CA ILE A 134 -6.77 -8.24 2.43
C ILE A 134 -7.05 -9.65 2.95
N ASP A 135 -7.67 -9.77 4.12
CA ASP A 135 -8.06 -11.06 4.70
C ASP A 135 -9.13 -11.76 3.85
N GLU A 136 -10.14 -11.04 3.38
CA GLU A 136 -11.17 -11.59 2.49
C GLU A 136 -10.62 -12.03 1.14
N LEU A 137 -9.67 -11.25 0.59
CA LEU A 137 -8.93 -11.63 -0.63
C LEU A 137 -8.04 -12.86 -0.42
N ASN A 138 -7.66 -13.16 0.83
CA ASN A 138 -6.61 -14.10 1.19
C ASN A 138 -5.34 -13.91 0.33
N CYS A 139 -5.03 -12.66 0.01
CA CYS A 139 -3.96 -12.29 -0.92
C CYS A 139 -3.50 -10.85 -0.63
N PRO A 140 -2.19 -10.56 -0.67
CA PRO A 140 -1.68 -9.21 -0.59
C PRO A 140 -2.24 -8.27 -1.67
N ILE A 141 -2.17 -6.98 -1.42
CA ILE A 141 -2.42 -5.94 -2.43
C ILE A 141 -1.15 -5.09 -2.65
N LEU A 142 -0.96 -4.65 -3.88
CA LEU A 142 0.12 -3.74 -4.25
C LEU A 142 -0.41 -2.31 -4.15
N VAL A 143 0.13 -1.51 -3.23
CA VAL A 143 -0.42 -0.18 -2.92
C VAL A 143 0.68 0.88 -2.91
N THR A 144 0.40 1.98 -3.56
CA THR A 144 1.23 3.20 -3.52
C THR A 144 0.37 4.40 -3.16
N SER A 145 0.96 5.55 -2.80
CA SER A 145 0.20 6.78 -2.53
C SER A 145 -0.69 7.17 -3.72
N ALA A 146 -1.92 7.61 -3.45
CA ALA A 146 -2.90 7.98 -4.47
C ALA A 146 -2.69 9.41 -4.99
N ASN A 147 -1.61 9.60 -5.76
CA ASN A 147 -1.27 10.87 -6.43
C ASN A 147 -0.56 10.58 -7.75
N GLN A 148 -0.56 11.52 -8.67
CA GLN A 148 0.36 11.48 -9.81
C GLN A 148 1.80 11.48 -9.29
N SER A 149 2.71 10.78 -9.99
CA SER A 149 4.10 10.66 -9.55
C SER A 149 4.79 12.01 -9.48
N GLY A 150 5.24 12.41 -8.28
CA GLY A 150 5.89 13.70 -8.02
C GLY A 150 4.95 14.76 -7.45
N GLU A 151 3.64 14.56 -7.51
CA GLU A 151 2.65 15.49 -6.98
C GLU A 151 2.39 15.27 -5.49
N LYS A 152 1.68 16.21 -4.86
CA LYS A 152 1.27 16.14 -3.46
C LYS A 152 0.37 14.92 -3.22
N THR A 153 0.63 14.20 -2.15
CA THR A 153 -0.14 13.02 -1.77
C THR A 153 -1.58 13.35 -1.43
N ALA A 154 -2.54 12.59 -1.96
CA ALA A 154 -3.95 12.72 -1.65
C ALA A 154 -4.25 12.36 -0.18
N LEU A 155 -5.09 13.16 0.47
CA LEU A 155 -5.60 12.96 1.83
C LEU A 155 -7.11 12.77 1.87
N THR A 156 -7.80 13.20 0.83
CA THR A 156 -9.26 13.15 0.69
C THR A 156 -9.68 12.44 -0.60
N SER A 157 -10.92 12.01 -0.67
CA SER A 157 -11.49 11.48 -1.90
C SER A 157 -11.42 12.51 -3.04
N ASP A 158 -11.61 13.79 -2.75
CA ASP A 158 -11.57 14.87 -3.75
C ASP A 158 -10.18 15.01 -4.36
N ASP A 159 -9.10 14.93 -3.54
CA ASP A 159 -7.72 14.92 -4.04
C ASP A 159 -7.49 13.75 -5.03
N VAL A 160 -8.09 12.58 -4.74
CA VAL A 160 -7.97 11.39 -5.61
C VAL A 160 -8.69 11.61 -6.94
N TYR A 161 -9.90 12.17 -6.92
CA TYR A 161 -10.64 12.48 -8.14
C TYR A 161 -9.88 13.43 -9.05
N GLU A 162 -9.23 14.44 -8.48
CA GLU A 162 -8.44 15.40 -9.26
C GLU A 162 -7.21 14.76 -9.89
N GLN A 163 -6.49 13.92 -9.13
CA GLN A 163 -5.20 13.42 -9.56
C GLN A 163 -5.27 12.11 -10.36
N LEU A 164 -6.26 11.24 -10.05
CA LEU A 164 -6.38 9.91 -10.63
C LEU A 164 -7.78 9.65 -11.22
N PRO A 165 -8.29 10.49 -12.14
CA PRO A 165 -9.66 10.39 -12.65
C PRO A 165 -9.95 9.13 -13.49
N LYS A 166 -8.93 8.33 -13.81
CA LYS A 166 -9.03 7.16 -14.71
C LYS A 166 -8.89 5.81 -14.00
N ILE A 167 -8.92 5.78 -12.66
CA ILE A 167 -8.96 4.52 -11.92
C ILE A 167 -10.41 4.00 -11.84
N ASP A 168 -10.55 2.71 -11.49
CA ASP A 168 -11.84 2.02 -11.59
C ASP A 168 -12.77 2.29 -10.40
N GLY A 169 -12.21 2.53 -9.21
CA GLY A 169 -13.02 2.76 -8.02
C GLY A 169 -12.31 3.48 -6.89
N ILE A 170 -13.09 3.99 -5.95
CA ILE A 170 -12.61 4.71 -4.78
C ILE A 170 -13.44 4.35 -3.54
N VAL A 171 -12.78 4.10 -2.44
CA VAL A 171 -13.41 4.02 -1.11
C VAL A 171 -13.43 5.43 -0.52
N LEU A 172 -14.62 5.96 -0.28
CA LEU A 172 -14.79 7.32 0.22
C LEU A 172 -14.25 7.48 1.65
N GLY A 173 -13.57 8.59 1.91
CA GLY A 173 -13.03 8.89 3.23
C GLY A 173 -12.03 10.04 3.26
N THR A 174 -11.36 10.15 4.39
CA THR A 174 -10.26 11.11 4.62
C THR A 174 -9.17 10.43 5.42
N CYS A 175 -7.92 10.75 5.13
CA CYS A 175 -6.76 10.32 5.92
C CYS A 175 -6.39 11.39 6.93
N LYS A 176 -6.16 10.98 8.18
CA LYS A 176 -5.90 11.91 9.29
C LYS A 176 -4.41 12.25 9.43
N ALA A 177 -3.54 11.33 9.06
CA ALA A 177 -2.10 11.56 9.13
C ALA A 177 -1.65 12.49 8.00
N LEU A 178 -0.79 13.45 8.34
CA LEU A 178 -0.24 14.41 7.38
C LEU A 178 1.08 13.92 6.75
N GLN A 179 1.54 12.73 7.14
CA GLN A 179 2.85 12.20 6.78
C GLN A 179 2.77 10.74 6.34
N ALA A 180 3.48 10.40 5.28
CA ALA A 180 3.63 9.03 4.81
C ALA A 180 4.46 8.18 5.81
N SER A 181 4.32 6.85 5.74
CA SER A 181 5.05 5.92 6.62
C SER A 181 6.57 6.09 6.55
N THR A 182 7.25 5.83 7.66
CA THR A 182 8.71 5.60 7.64
C THR A 182 9.02 4.39 6.76
N ILE A 183 10.03 4.49 5.89
CA ILE A 183 10.56 3.33 5.14
C ILE A 183 11.95 3.02 5.68
N VAL A 184 12.14 1.80 6.15
CA VAL A 184 13.43 1.32 6.69
C VAL A 184 13.93 0.12 5.89
N ASP A 185 15.21 0.16 5.52
CA ASP A 185 15.93 -0.98 4.94
C ASP A 185 16.40 -1.91 6.07
N CYS A 186 15.85 -3.13 6.09
CA CYS A 186 16.16 -4.18 7.04
C CYS A 186 17.04 -5.30 6.42
N THR A 187 17.53 -5.13 5.20
CA THR A 187 18.28 -6.17 4.47
C THR A 187 19.73 -6.31 4.92
N LYS A 188 20.24 -5.35 5.69
CA LYS A 188 21.63 -5.28 6.17
C LYS A 188 21.67 -5.37 7.69
N ASP A 189 22.87 -5.57 8.25
CA ASP A 189 23.09 -5.63 9.70
C ASP A 189 22.59 -4.39 10.44
N LYS A 190 22.76 -3.21 9.85
CA LYS A 190 22.27 -1.94 10.39
C LYS A 190 21.04 -1.48 9.63
N LEU A 191 20.03 -1.02 10.39
CA LEU A 191 18.86 -0.38 9.83
C LEU A 191 19.22 0.94 9.16
N VAL A 192 18.62 1.22 8.00
CA VAL A 192 18.81 2.48 7.27
C VAL A 192 17.45 3.07 6.91
N ILE A 193 17.17 4.30 7.36
CA ILE A 193 15.95 5.01 6.95
C ILE A 193 16.10 5.46 5.50
N LEU A 194 15.27 4.90 4.61
CA LEU A 194 15.19 5.29 3.19
C LEU A 194 14.24 6.47 2.97
N ARG A 195 13.23 6.59 3.82
CA ARG A 195 12.31 7.73 3.85
C ARG A 195 11.92 8.01 5.30
N PRO A 196 12.16 9.24 5.80
CA PRO A 196 11.70 9.60 7.13
C PRO A 196 10.16 9.67 7.17
N GLY A 197 9.61 9.29 8.31
CA GLY A 197 8.19 9.28 8.64
C GLY A 197 7.99 9.38 10.14
N PRO A 198 6.85 8.94 10.69
CA PRO A 198 6.54 9.08 12.11
C PRO A 198 7.47 8.29 13.05
N ILE A 199 8.11 7.22 12.58
CA ILE A 199 8.93 6.33 13.41
C ILE A 199 10.41 6.61 13.13
N SER A 200 11.17 6.93 14.18
CA SER A 200 12.59 7.26 14.11
C SER A 200 13.49 6.02 14.10
N LEU A 201 14.75 6.18 13.66
CA LEU A 201 15.75 5.11 13.72
C LEU A 201 16.08 4.72 15.17
N GLU A 202 16.03 5.67 16.11
CA GLU A 202 16.27 5.43 17.52
C GLU A 202 15.20 4.51 18.11
N GLU A 203 13.92 4.78 17.83
CA GLU A 203 12.80 3.92 18.25
C GLU A 203 12.95 2.49 17.67
N LEU A 204 13.30 2.37 16.37
CA LEU A 204 13.50 1.07 15.73
C LEU A 204 14.65 0.28 16.39
N ASN A 205 15.77 0.94 16.70
CA ASN A 205 16.89 0.28 17.36
C ASN A 205 16.62 -0.07 18.83
N SER A 206 15.66 0.61 19.50
CA SER A 206 15.34 0.35 20.91
C SER A 206 14.68 -1.01 21.16
N VAL A 207 14.21 -1.70 20.11
CA VAL A 207 13.57 -3.02 20.22
C VAL A 207 14.47 -4.18 19.78
N LEU A 208 15.70 -3.88 19.36
CA LEU A 208 16.71 -4.85 18.93
C LEU A 208 17.70 -5.14 20.05
#